data_11590e95e015e33b4b2edb10f966f6c6
#
_entry.id   11590e95e015e33b4b2edb10f966f6c6
#
_cell.length_a   1.000
_cell.length_b   1.000
_cell.length_c   1.000
_cell.angle_alpha   90.00
_cell.angle_beta   90.00
_cell.angle_gamma   90.00
#
_symmetry.space_group_name_H-M   'P 1'
#
loop_
_entity.id
_entity.type
_entity.pdbx_description
1 polymer ?
#
loop_
_entity_poly.entity_id
_entity_poly.type
_entity_poly.pdbx_seq_one_letter_code
_entity_poly.pdbx_strand_id
1 'polypeptide(L)'
;MTGEPRMAKASWQCPSEWSEWSEWLAAGLHARNRWRLPVLLTGILFALGRRTVSSWLRAVGVSDDYQDYYYFLAPLGRKAGSVATQLFLLVLRTIPLPDRLLVVIDDTPTKRYGPKVEGADIHHNPTPGPADQKYLYGHIWVTLSLALRHPLWGPLALPLQAMLYVREKTLPTIPRKRGWRFRTKLELAARLVEWIASLVKQAGKTLWVVVDGGYTKAPFLKPAIAAGATVIGRLRKDAALRDLPRPLRRGQRRGRGRPRTYGKNRISLAKRAGHRQGWQTVECTAYGKTVTKTYKTFLATYEPVGGVIRVGRGRDRPCGRPPAQIRTSGITAYGSYFGCLA
;
A
#
# COMPACT_ATOMS: atom_id res chain seq x y z
N MET A 1 -26.35 5.20 39.34
CA MET A 1 -27.43 5.43 38.34
C MET A 1 -26.73 5.45 36.98
N THR A 2 -26.76 4.33 36.28
CA THR A 2 -26.15 4.13 34.96
C THR A 2 -27.21 4.51 33.92
N GLY A 3 -27.21 5.77 33.50
CA GLY A 3 -28.08 6.23 32.42
C GLY A 3 -27.57 5.65 31.09
N GLU A 4 -28.28 4.71 30.50
CA GLU A 4 -28.13 4.37 29.13
C GLU A 4 -28.38 5.61 28.27
N PRO A 5 -27.50 5.92 27.27
CA PRO A 5 -27.74 7.04 26.39
C PRO A 5 -29.04 6.78 25.62
N ARG A 6 -30.05 7.62 25.83
CA ARG A 6 -31.28 7.62 25.02
C ARG A 6 -30.90 7.91 23.57
N MET A 7 -30.74 6.85 22.78
CA MET A 7 -30.68 6.98 21.32
C MET A 7 -32.05 7.44 20.82
N ALA A 8 -32.10 8.60 20.18
CA ALA A 8 -33.27 8.99 19.43
C ALA A 8 -33.52 7.86 18.41
N LYS A 9 -34.76 7.34 18.34
CA LYS A 9 -35.15 6.28 17.39
C LYS A 9 -34.97 6.81 15.98
N ALA A 10 -33.79 6.57 15.40
CA ALA A 10 -33.62 6.76 13.96
C ALA A 10 -34.51 5.74 13.25
N SER A 11 -35.26 6.20 12.25
CA SER A 11 -36.19 5.37 11.47
C SER A 11 -35.50 4.33 10.58
N TRP A 12 -34.19 4.25 10.61
CA TRP A 12 -33.38 3.30 9.85
C TRP A 12 -32.74 2.28 10.80
N GLN A 13 -32.76 1.02 10.38
CA GLN A 13 -32.07 -0.05 11.08
C GLN A 13 -30.78 -0.40 10.32
N CYS A 14 -29.66 -0.46 11.02
CA CYS A 14 -28.45 -1.04 10.47
C CYS A 14 -28.65 -2.53 10.19
N PRO A 15 -28.14 -3.07 9.07
CA PRO A 15 -28.07 -4.51 8.87
C PRO A 15 -27.39 -5.18 10.07
N SER A 16 -27.83 -6.38 10.43
CA SER A 16 -27.26 -7.16 11.55
C SER A 16 -25.75 -7.37 11.39
N GLU A 17 -25.33 -7.62 10.15
CA GLU A 17 -23.92 -7.79 9.77
C GLU A 17 -23.08 -6.56 10.08
N TRP A 18 -23.65 -5.35 9.95
CA TRP A 18 -22.95 -4.13 10.29
C TRP A 18 -22.63 -4.04 11.79
N SER A 19 -23.57 -4.41 12.64
CA SER A 19 -23.37 -4.46 14.08
C SER A 19 -22.27 -5.47 14.44
N GLU A 20 -22.35 -6.69 13.90
CA GLU A 20 -21.33 -7.74 14.09
C GLU A 20 -19.95 -7.27 13.64
N TRP A 21 -19.82 -6.67 12.45
CA TRP A 21 -18.53 -6.21 11.91
C TRP A 21 -17.93 -5.06 12.73
N SER A 22 -18.76 -4.11 13.13
CA SER A 22 -18.29 -2.97 13.92
C SER A 22 -17.86 -3.37 15.33
N GLU A 23 -18.54 -4.32 15.97
CA GLU A 23 -18.15 -4.91 17.24
C GLU A 23 -16.87 -5.74 17.10
N TRP A 24 -16.73 -6.53 16.05
CA TRP A 24 -15.50 -7.25 15.73
C TRP A 24 -14.30 -6.32 15.62
N LEU A 25 -14.44 -5.20 14.90
CA LEU A 25 -13.37 -4.20 14.78
C LEU A 25 -13.02 -3.58 16.14
N ALA A 26 -14.00 -3.42 17.01
CA ALA A 26 -13.82 -2.89 18.35
C ALA A 26 -13.21 -3.88 19.34
N ALA A 27 -13.16 -5.18 19.02
CA ALA A 27 -12.71 -6.24 19.95
C ALA A 27 -11.27 -6.03 20.46
N GLY A 28 -10.40 -5.41 19.65
CA GLY A 28 -9.02 -5.04 20.04
C GLY A 28 -8.89 -3.84 20.96
N LEU A 29 -10.01 -3.18 21.33
CA LEU A 29 -10.05 -1.99 22.19
C LEU A 29 -10.39 -2.35 23.64
N HIS A 30 -10.05 -1.44 24.55
CA HIS A 30 -10.41 -1.60 25.97
C HIS A 30 -11.93 -1.65 26.16
N ALA A 31 -12.42 -2.55 27.02
CA ALA A 31 -13.85 -2.84 27.23
C ALA A 31 -14.71 -1.58 27.46
N ARG A 32 -14.25 -0.62 28.28
CA ARG A 32 -14.94 0.64 28.55
C ARG A 32 -15.17 1.53 27.31
N ASN A 33 -14.39 1.33 26.24
CA ASN A 33 -14.38 2.19 25.06
C ASN A 33 -14.88 1.50 23.79
N ARG A 34 -15.09 0.19 23.81
CA ARG A 34 -15.46 -0.59 22.63
C ARG A 34 -16.71 -0.07 21.94
N TRP A 35 -17.73 0.22 22.70
CA TRP A 35 -19.04 0.66 22.21
C TRP A 35 -18.99 1.98 21.42
N ARG A 36 -17.98 2.83 21.65
CA ARG A 36 -17.83 4.11 20.92
C ARG A 36 -17.39 3.95 19.48
N LEU A 37 -16.66 2.87 19.15
CA LEU A 37 -16.19 2.67 17.79
C LEU A 37 -17.35 2.39 16.81
N PRO A 38 -18.30 1.47 17.08
CA PRO A 38 -19.48 1.28 16.24
C PRO A 38 -20.26 2.58 15.99
N VAL A 39 -20.46 3.39 17.01
CA VAL A 39 -21.15 4.69 16.89
C VAL A 39 -20.42 5.62 15.91
N LEU A 40 -19.09 5.76 16.06
CA LEU A 40 -18.30 6.59 15.16
C LEU A 40 -18.29 6.04 13.72
N LEU A 41 -18.16 4.73 13.54
CA LEU A 41 -18.17 4.10 12.20
C LEU A 41 -19.51 4.31 11.51
N THR A 42 -20.61 4.12 12.22
CA THR A 42 -21.96 4.38 11.71
C THR A 42 -22.12 5.86 11.35
N GLY A 43 -21.66 6.75 12.22
CA GLY A 43 -21.67 8.18 11.97
C GLY A 43 -20.88 8.61 10.75
N ILE A 44 -19.72 8.00 10.51
CA ILE A 44 -18.90 8.25 9.30
C ILE A 44 -19.66 7.89 8.02
N LEU A 45 -20.44 6.80 8.03
CA LEU A 45 -21.21 6.36 6.87
C LEU A 45 -22.39 7.27 6.55
N PHE A 46 -23.09 7.75 7.58
CA PHE A 46 -24.34 8.49 7.42
C PHE A 46 -24.21 10.01 7.48
N ALA A 47 -23.04 10.53 7.92
CA ALA A 47 -22.84 11.98 7.98
C ALA A 47 -22.79 12.62 6.59
N LEU A 48 -23.67 13.54 6.35
CA LEU A 48 -23.67 14.41 5.17
C LEU A 48 -22.87 15.69 5.45
N GLY A 49 -22.15 16.18 4.47
CA GLY A 49 -21.42 17.44 4.55
C GLY A 49 -19.99 17.30 5.12
N ARG A 50 -19.63 18.16 6.09
CA ARG A 50 -18.27 18.19 6.66
C ARG A 50 -17.97 16.90 7.44
N ARG A 51 -16.85 16.27 7.13
CA ARG A 51 -16.37 15.04 7.83
C ARG A 51 -15.69 15.41 9.15
N THR A 52 -16.47 15.78 10.14
CA THR A 52 -16.01 16.09 11.50
C THR A 52 -16.63 15.12 12.48
N VAL A 53 -15.98 14.90 13.62
CA VAL A 53 -16.48 14.02 14.68
C VAL A 53 -17.88 14.45 15.14
N SER A 54 -18.09 15.75 15.35
CA SER A 54 -19.41 16.28 15.72
C SER A 54 -20.48 16.02 14.65
N SER A 55 -20.13 16.06 13.36
CA SER A 55 -21.07 15.69 12.29
C SER A 55 -21.41 14.20 12.31
N TRP A 56 -20.43 13.34 12.59
CA TRP A 56 -20.65 11.89 12.72
C TRP A 56 -21.58 11.58 13.89
N LEU A 57 -21.33 12.20 15.05
CA LEU A 57 -22.14 11.99 16.24
C LEU A 57 -23.59 12.45 16.03
N ARG A 58 -23.79 13.63 15.44
CA ARG A 58 -25.13 14.11 15.09
C ARG A 58 -25.86 13.20 14.10
N ALA A 59 -25.14 12.63 13.12
CA ALA A 59 -25.75 11.73 12.13
C ALA A 59 -26.33 10.45 12.75
N VAL A 60 -25.85 10.04 13.93
CA VAL A 60 -26.35 8.87 14.67
C VAL A 60 -27.18 9.24 15.89
N GLY A 61 -27.60 10.51 16.01
CA GLY A 61 -28.50 10.97 17.06
C GLY A 61 -27.85 11.20 18.44
N VAL A 62 -26.52 11.27 18.51
CA VAL A 62 -25.82 11.69 19.74
C VAL A 62 -25.98 13.21 19.87
N SER A 63 -26.65 13.68 20.93
CA SER A 63 -26.97 15.11 21.17
C SER A 63 -26.00 15.77 22.13
N ASP A 64 -25.41 15.03 23.05
CA ASP A 64 -24.58 15.46 24.17
C ASP A 64 -23.32 14.55 24.28
N ASP A 65 -22.54 14.78 25.33
CA ASP A 65 -21.35 13.98 25.68
C ASP A 65 -20.31 13.82 24.53
N TYR A 66 -20.24 14.79 23.62
CA TYR A 66 -19.26 14.77 22.53
C TYR A 66 -17.83 14.69 23.03
N GLN A 67 -17.54 15.23 24.19
CA GLN A 67 -16.23 15.27 24.84
C GLN A 67 -15.64 13.86 25.00
N ASP A 68 -16.45 12.91 25.41
CA ASP A 68 -16.06 11.52 25.61
C ASP A 68 -15.56 10.85 24.33
N TYR A 69 -16.20 11.18 23.20
CA TYR A 69 -15.76 10.69 21.89
C TYR A 69 -14.46 11.35 21.43
N TYR A 70 -14.26 12.64 21.70
CA TYR A 70 -12.99 13.31 21.42
C TYR A 70 -11.86 12.71 22.26
N TYR A 71 -12.09 12.42 23.54
CA TYR A 71 -11.10 11.72 24.38
C TYR A 71 -10.84 10.30 23.89
N PHE A 72 -11.82 9.62 23.33
CA PHE A 72 -11.66 8.28 22.78
C PHE A 72 -10.77 8.24 21.54
N LEU A 73 -10.71 9.28 20.73
CA LEU A 73 -9.89 9.29 19.50
C LEU A 73 -8.40 9.06 19.77
N ALA A 74 -7.87 9.57 20.87
CA ALA A 74 -6.46 9.40 21.19
C ALA A 74 -6.08 7.94 21.53
N PRO A 75 -6.79 7.22 22.43
CA PRO A 75 -6.57 5.77 22.60
C PRO A 75 -6.88 4.96 21.35
N LEU A 76 -7.88 5.32 20.56
CA LEU A 76 -8.18 4.66 19.28
C LEU A 76 -6.98 4.78 18.32
N GLY A 77 -6.41 5.98 18.17
CA GLY A 77 -5.23 6.19 17.35
C GLY A 77 -4.03 5.37 17.78
N ARG A 78 -3.80 5.20 19.09
CA ARG A 78 -2.74 4.31 19.62
C ARG A 78 -2.98 2.82 19.31
N LYS A 79 -4.23 2.42 19.11
CA LYS A 79 -4.67 1.06 18.80
C LYS A 79 -5.01 0.85 17.32
N ALA A 80 -4.70 1.82 16.46
CA ALA A 80 -5.01 1.74 15.03
C ALA A 80 -4.47 0.46 14.37
N GLY A 81 -3.27 0.01 14.73
CA GLY A 81 -2.71 -1.25 14.26
C GLY A 81 -3.53 -2.49 14.68
N SER A 82 -4.07 -2.49 15.92
CA SER A 82 -4.95 -3.59 16.37
C SER A 82 -6.27 -3.59 15.59
N VAL A 83 -6.86 -2.41 15.36
CA VAL A 83 -8.10 -2.29 14.55
C VAL A 83 -7.83 -2.70 13.10
N ALA A 84 -6.69 -2.32 12.53
CA ALA A 84 -6.29 -2.76 11.19
C ALA A 84 -6.12 -4.29 11.09
N THR A 85 -5.57 -4.92 12.13
CA THR A 85 -5.46 -6.38 12.21
C THR A 85 -6.86 -7.02 12.26
N GLN A 86 -7.78 -6.50 13.09
CA GLN A 86 -9.16 -6.98 13.11
C GLN A 86 -9.86 -6.80 11.76
N LEU A 87 -9.63 -5.68 11.07
CA LEU A 87 -10.16 -5.45 9.74
C LEU A 87 -9.66 -6.51 8.74
N PHE A 88 -8.37 -6.80 8.74
CA PHE A 88 -7.82 -7.84 7.85
C PHE A 88 -8.39 -9.21 8.16
N LEU A 89 -8.52 -9.58 9.44
CA LEU A 89 -9.12 -10.85 9.85
C LEU A 89 -10.61 -10.93 9.49
N LEU A 90 -11.35 -9.82 9.61
CA LEU A 90 -12.74 -9.74 9.15
C LEU A 90 -12.84 -9.97 7.64
N VAL A 91 -11.97 -9.34 6.86
CA VAL A 91 -11.91 -9.52 5.40
C VAL A 91 -11.60 -10.97 5.03
N LEU A 92 -10.66 -11.63 5.73
CA LEU A 92 -10.37 -13.07 5.54
C LEU A 92 -11.57 -13.95 5.83
N ARG A 93 -12.39 -13.59 6.81
CA ARG A 93 -13.58 -14.34 7.22
C ARG A 93 -14.76 -14.16 6.26
N THR A 94 -14.93 -12.93 5.74
CA THR A 94 -16.16 -12.54 5.01
C THR A 94 -16.02 -12.59 3.49
N ILE A 95 -14.81 -12.51 2.97
CA ILE A 95 -14.56 -12.46 1.52
C ILE A 95 -13.75 -13.70 1.11
N PRO A 96 -14.19 -14.46 0.10
CA PRO A 96 -13.40 -15.54 -0.46
C PRO A 96 -12.17 -14.96 -1.17
N LEU A 97 -11.01 -15.11 -0.53
CA LEU A 97 -9.74 -14.59 -1.04
C LEU A 97 -8.91 -15.68 -1.70
N PRO A 98 -8.22 -15.39 -2.81
CA PRO A 98 -7.31 -16.33 -3.45
C PRO A 98 -6.11 -16.65 -2.54
N ASP A 99 -5.35 -17.72 -2.86
CA ASP A 99 -4.14 -18.07 -2.11
C ASP A 99 -3.04 -17.03 -2.23
N ARG A 100 -3.05 -16.27 -3.32
CA ARG A 100 -2.14 -15.16 -3.54
C ARG A 100 -2.85 -13.84 -3.26
N LEU A 101 -2.46 -13.18 -2.18
CA LEU A 101 -2.98 -11.85 -1.84
C LEU A 101 -2.13 -10.77 -2.48
N LEU A 102 -2.79 -9.87 -3.18
CA LEU A 102 -2.16 -8.72 -3.81
C LEU A 102 -2.44 -7.47 -2.99
N VAL A 103 -1.41 -6.83 -2.48
CA VAL A 103 -1.52 -5.54 -1.80
C VAL A 103 -0.82 -4.44 -2.60
N VAL A 104 -1.34 -3.23 -2.48
CA VAL A 104 -0.81 -2.04 -3.14
C VAL A 104 -0.36 -1.06 -2.08
N ILE A 105 0.79 -0.43 -2.27
CA ILE A 105 1.28 0.65 -1.40
C ILE A 105 1.46 1.91 -2.23
N ASP A 106 0.91 3.00 -1.72
CA ASP A 106 1.01 4.30 -2.35
C ASP A 106 0.94 5.45 -1.32
N ASP A 107 1.32 6.63 -1.75
CA ASP A 107 1.27 7.86 -0.97
C ASP A 107 -0.08 8.56 -1.16
N THR A 108 -0.76 8.87 -0.07
CA THR A 108 -2.04 9.59 -0.09
C THR A 108 -1.87 10.96 0.59
N PRO A 109 -1.88 12.06 -0.16
CA PRO A 109 -1.86 13.40 0.42
C PRO A 109 -3.24 13.77 0.95
N THR A 110 -3.28 14.45 2.10
CA THR A 110 -4.51 15.02 2.67
C THR A 110 -4.29 16.48 3.04
N LYS A 111 -5.01 17.38 2.40
CA LYS A 111 -4.96 18.82 2.71
C LYS A 111 -5.38 19.08 4.15
N ARG A 112 -4.72 20.01 4.80
CA ARG A 112 -5.04 20.50 6.13
C ARG A 112 -5.15 22.02 6.10
N TYR A 113 -5.91 22.55 7.04
CA TYR A 113 -6.13 23.98 7.18
C TYR A 113 -5.77 24.40 8.60
N GLY A 114 -5.17 25.57 8.72
CA GLY A 114 -4.74 26.13 9.99
C GLY A 114 -3.27 25.86 10.33
N PRO A 115 -2.60 26.82 10.99
CA PRO A 115 -1.14 26.84 11.16
C PRO A 115 -0.62 25.86 12.22
N LYS A 116 -1.51 25.32 13.07
CA LYS A 116 -1.13 24.50 14.25
C LYS A 116 -1.53 23.03 14.11
N VAL A 117 -1.54 22.49 12.88
CA VAL A 117 -1.87 21.06 12.67
C VAL A 117 -0.62 20.22 12.89
N GLU A 118 -0.62 19.42 13.97
CA GLU A 118 0.50 18.57 14.37
C GLU A 118 0.94 17.64 13.23
N GLY A 119 2.23 17.69 12.87
CA GLY A 119 2.80 16.85 11.81
C GLY A 119 2.49 17.26 10.37
N ALA A 120 1.71 18.32 10.15
CA ALA A 120 1.47 18.85 8.82
C ALA A 120 2.65 19.69 8.33
N ASP A 121 2.90 19.66 7.03
CA ASP A 121 3.94 20.44 6.37
C ASP A 121 3.56 20.72 4.90
N ILE A 122 4.35 21.50 4.20
CA ILE A 122 4.21 21.72 2.77
C ILE A 122 4.86 20.55 2.02
N HIS A 123 4.08 19.87 1.20
CA HIS A 123 4.51 18.74 0.39
C HIS A 123 4.33 19.03 -1.10
N HIS A 124 5.21 18.48 -1.93
CA HIS A 124 5.01 18.50 -3.37
C HIS A 124 3.80 17.63 -3.73
N ASN A 125 2.88 18.17 -4.52
CA ASN A 125 1.74 17.43 -5.07
C ASN A 125 2.15 16.87 -6.44
N PRO A 126 2.36 15.55 -6.58
CA PRO A 126 2.88 14.98 -7.83
C PRO A 126 1.83 14.97 -8.95
N THR A 127 0.55 15.05 -8.59
CA THR A 127 -0.56 14.99 -9.56
C THR A 127 -1.61 16.04 -9.20
N PRO A 128 -1.30 17.35 -9.36
CA PRO A 128 -2.27 18.40 -9.08
C PRO A 128 -3.45 18.29 -10.05
N GLY A 129 -4.67 18.34 -9.52
CA GLY A 129 -5.87 18.55 -10.33
C GLY A 129 -5.89 19.97 -10.95
N PRO A 130 -6.84 20.26 -11.85
CA PRO A 130 -6.92 21.56 -12.51
C PRO A 130 -6.97 22.77 -11.55
N ALA A 131 -7.57 22.59 -10.37
CA ALA A 131 -7.70 23.60 -9.33
C ALA A 131 -6.65 23.46 -8.21
N ASP A 132 -5.73 22.50 -8.30
CA ASP A 132 -4.75 22.22 -7.27
C ASP A 132 -3.42 22.90 -7.55
N GLN A 133 -2.75 23.33 -6.46
CA GLN A 133 -1.41 23.89 -6.55
C GLN A 133 -0.35 22.78 -6.59
N LYS A 134 0.83 23.11 -7.15
CA LYS A 134 2.02 22.23 -7.18
C LYS A 134 2.46 21.78 -5.78
N TYR A 135 2.13 22.55 -4.75
CA TYR A 135 2.41 22.25 -3.36
C TYR A 135 1.12 22.25 -2.56
N LEU A 136 1.03 21.38 -1.57
CA LEU A 136 -0.09 21.34 -0.63
C LEU A 136 0.44 21.37 0.80
N TYR A 137 -0.25 22.13 1.67
CA TYR A 137 -0.07 22.03 3.11
C TYR A 137 -0.95 20.90 3.66
N GLY A 138 -0.35 19.96 4.38
CA GLY A 138 -1.12 18.85 4.92
C GLY A 138 -0.28 17.66 5.38
N HIS A 139 -0.89 16.49 5.36
CA HIS A 139 -0.28 15.23 5.71
C HIS A 139 -0.06 14.36 4.49
N ILE A 140 0.98 13.52 4.53
CA ILE A 140 1.19 12.43 3.59
C ILE A 140 1.04 11.12 4.36
N TRP A 141 0.18 10.25 3.87
CA TRP A 141 -0.03 8.92 4.42
C TRP A 141 0.56 7.88 3.47
N VAL A 142 1.39 7.00 4.00
CA VAL A 142 1.77 5.77 3.29
C VAL A 142 0.68 4.75 3.58
N THR A 143 -0.07 4.38 2.56
CA THR A 143 -1.26 3.54 2.67
C THR A 143 -1.02 2.17 2.06
N LEU A 144 -1.38 1.12 2.78
CA LEU A 144 -1.43 -0.25 2.29
C LEU A 144 -2.88 -0.67 2.08
N SER A 145 -3.20 -1.09 0.86
CA SER A 145 -4.54 -1.55 0.48
C SER A 145 -4.49 -2.95 -0.10
N LEU A 146 -5.49 -3.79 0.22
CA LEU A 146 -5.70 -5.09 -0.41
C LEU A 146 -6.41 -4.89 -1.75
N ALA A 147 -5.80 -5.38 -2.83
CA ALA A 147 -6.41 -5.34 -4.15
C ALA A 147 -7.35 -6.53 -4.33
N LEU A 148 -8.60 -6.23 -4.60
CA LEU A 148 -9.69 -7.20 -4.78
C LEU A 148 -10.33 -7.01 -6.15
N ARG A 149 -11.01 -8.04 -6.64
CA ARG A 149 -11.86 -7.93 -7.82
C ARG A 149 -13.31 -8.18 -7.41
N HIS A 150 -14.11 -7.14 -7.48
CA HIS A 150 -15.54 -7.25 -7.23
C HIS A 150 -16.28 -7.61 -8.54
N PRO A 151 -17.26 -8.52 -8.50
CA PRO A 151 -17.99 -8.95 -9.72
C PRO A 151 -18.63 -7.80 -10.48
N LEU A 152 -19.24 -6.85 -9.77
CA LEU A 152 -19.96 -5.71 -10.37
C LEU A 152 -19.07 -4.48 -10.59
N TRP A 153 -18.20 -4.15 -9.61
CA TRP A 153 -17.41 -2.90 -9.62
C TRP A 153 -16.00 -3.07 -10.19
N GLY A 154 -15.62 -4.29 -10.54
CA GLY A 154 -14.28 -4.55 -11.05
C GLY A 154 -13.18 -4.49 -9.97
N PRO A 155 -11.99 -3.96 -10.30
CA PRO A 155 -10.88 -3.90 -9.34
C PRO A 155 -11.13 -2.85 -8.26
N LEU A 156 -10.99 -3.26 -7.00
CA LEU A 156 -11.09 -2.43 -5.81
C LEU A 156 -9.79 -2.48 -5.02
N ALA A 157 -9.45 -1.38 -4.37
CA ALA A 157 -8.38 -1.32 -3.37
C ALA A 157 -9.02 -1.04 -1.99
N LEU A 158 -9.02 -2.04 -1.11
CA LEU A 158 -9.53 -1.93 0.25
C LEU A 158 -8.40 -1.45 1.17
N PRO A 159 -8.42 -0.22 1.70
CA PRO A 159 -7.41 0.28 2.60
C PRO A 159 -7.43 -0.51 3.91
N LEU A 160 -6.29 -1.09 4.29
CA LEU A 160 -6.16 -1.86 5.53
C LEU A 160 -5.47 -1.04 6.63
N GLN A 161 -4.38 -0.38 6.28
CA GLN A 161 -3.62 0.43 7.23
C GLN A 161 -2.90 1.58 6.53
N ALA A 162 -2.75 2.70 7.23
CA ALA A 162 -1.97 3.83 6.79
C ALA A 162 -1.02 4.31 7.90
N MET A 163 0.16 4.78 7.53
CA MET A 163 1.14 5.39 8.42
C MET A 163 1.43 6.83 8.01
N LEU A 164 1.38 7.73 8.98
CA LEU A 164 1.66 9.14 8.74
C LEU A 164 3.16 9.36 8.52
N TYR A 165 3.50 9.97 7.39
CA TYR A 165 4.84 10.46 7.13
C TYR A 165 4.98 11.88 7.66
N VAL A 166 5.93 12.09 8.57
CA VAL A 166 6.31 13.40 9.08
C VAL A 166 7.72 13.74 8.62
N ARG A 167 7.91 14.91 8.05
CA ARG A 167 9.24 15.37 7.61
C ARG A 167 10.15 15.55 8.82
N GLU A 168 11.43 15.26 8.63
CA GLU A 168 12.44 15.38 9.68
C GLU A 168 12.47 16.80 10.29
N LYS A 169 12.41 17.83 9.46
CA LYS A 169 12.37 19.22 9.90
C LYS A 169 11.12 19.60 10.70
N THR A 170 10.03 18.83 10.58
CA THR A 170 8.75 19.07 11.27
C THR A 170 8.71 18.35 12.63
N LEU A 171 9.51 17.31 12.84
CA LEU A 171 9.54 16.56 14.09
C LEU A 171 9.77 17.42 15.35
N PRO A 172 10.67 18.40 15.36
CA PRO A 172 10.87 19.26 16.54
C PRO A 172 9.64 20.05 16.97
N THR A 173 8.66 20.26 16.07
CA THR A 173 7.40 20.93 16.40
C THR A 173 6.38 20.02 17.09
N ILE A 174 6.60 18.72 17.09
CA ILE A 174 5.75 17.73 17.74
C ILE A 174 6.21 17.52 19.18
N PRO A 175 5.29 17.55 20.15
CA PRO A 175 5.65 17.34 21.56
C PRO A 175 6.39 16.02 21.78
N ARG A 176 7.54 16.03 22.48
CA ARG A 176 8.39 14.84 22.74
C ARG A 176 7.64 13.69 23.39
N LYS A 177 6.61 13.97 24.21
CA LYS A 177 5.74 12.96 24.83
C LYS A 177 4.99 12.07 23.84
N ARG A 178 4.90 12.47 22.56
CA ARG A 178 4.29 11.67 21.50
C ARG A 178 5.19 10.52 21.04
N GLY A 179 6.48 10.53 21.34
CA GLY A 179 7.43 9.47 21.00
C GLY A 179 7.67 9.31 19.49
N TRP A 180 7.41 10.34 18.69
CA TRP A 180 7.63 10.29 17.26
C TRP A 180 9.13 10.22 16.93
N ARG A 181 9.46 9.36 15.97
CA ARG A 181 10.80 9.25 15.40
C ARG A 181 10.73 9.41 13.89
N PHE A 182 11.73 10.05 13.32
CA PHE A 182 11.80 10.18 11.86
C PHE A 182 11.86 8.78 11.23
N ARG A 183 11.08 8.63 10.17
CA ARG A 183 11.12 7.50 9.24
C ARG A 183 10.83 8.01 7.85
N THR A 184 11.60 7.52 6.89
CA THR A 184 11.33 7.76 5.48
C THR A 184 10.05 7.03 5.05
N LYS A 185 9.43 7.46 3.95
CA LYS A 185 8.27 6.76 3.37
C LYS A 185 8.58 5.29 3.06
N LEU A 186 9.83 5.01 2.64
CA LEU A 186 10.30 3.65 2.34
C LEU A 186 10.31 2.76 3.58
N GLU A 187 10.76 3.27 4.71
CA GLU A 187 10.75 2.54 5.98
C GLU A 187 9.33 2.35 6.53
N LEU A 188 8.44 3.34 6.35
CA LEU A 188 7.03 3.21 6.72
C LEU A 188 6.35 2.12 5.88
N ALA A 189 6.59 2.12 4.56
CA ALA A 189 6.09 1.08 3.66
C ALA A 189 6.63 -0.31 4.02
N ALA A 190 7.91 -0.42 4.36
CA ALA A 190 8.51 -1.69 4.80
C ALA A 190 7.80 -2.23 6.05
N ARG A 191 7.55 -1.39 7.05
CA ARG A 191 6.81 -1.77 8.27
C ARG A 191 5.37 -2.21 7.99
N LEU A 192 4.69 -1.57 7.04
CA LEU A 192 3.36 -2.01 6.60
C LEU A 192 3.42 -3.41 5.97
N VAL A 193 4.47 -3.69 5.16
CA VAL A 193 4.66 -5.02 4.58
C VAL A 193 5.00 -6.06 5.65
N GLU A 194 5.89 -5.76 6.58
CA GLU A 194 6.24 -6.65 7.69
C GLU A 194 5.01 -7.02 8.52
N TRP A 195 4.15 -6.03 8.82
CA TRP A 195 2.90 -6.25 9.53
C TRP A 195 1.97 -7.19 8.77
N ILE A 196 1.64 -6.89 7.50
CA ILE A 196 0.70 -7.71 6.74
C ILE A 196 1.27 -9.08 6.38
N ALA A 197 2.59 -9.20 6.15
CA ALA A 197 3.24 -10.47 5.82
C ALA A 197 3.09 -11.49 6.95
N SER A 198 3.19 -11.06 8.21
CA SER A 198 3.00 -11.94 9.36
C SER A 198 1.58 -12.52 9.40
N LEU A 199 0.56 -11.71 9.12
CA LEU A 199 -0.84 -12.10 9.12
C LEU A 199 -1.17 -13.01 7.92
N VAL A 200 -0.66 -12.68 6.74
CA VAL A 200 -0.83 -13.48 5.51
C VAL A 200 -0.20 -14.85 5.65
N LYS A 201 0.98 -14.93 6.27
CA LYS A 201 1.66 -16.19 6.57
C LYS A 201 0.84 -17.05 7.53
N GLN A 202 0.27 -16.47 8.59
CA GLN A 202 -0.61 -17.18 9.53
C GLN A 202 -1.87 -17.71 8.84
N ALA A 203 -2.37 -16.99 7.83
CA ALA A 203 -3.51 -17.45 7.02
C ALA A 203 -3.13 -18.48 5.94
N GLY A 204 -1.88 -18.95 5.89
CA GLY A 204 -1.41 -19.94 4.91
C GLY A 204 -1.37 -19.43 3.47
N LYS A 205 -1.35 -18.10 3.26
CA LYS A 205 -1.42 -17.47 1.95
C LYS A 205 -0.07 -16.85 1.54
N THR A 206 0.07 -16.50 0.26
CA THR A 206 1.26 -15.84 -0.29
C THR A 206 1.01 -14.35 -0.49
N LEU A 207 2.01 -13.51 -0.19
CA LEU A 207 1.91 -12.05 -0.27
C LEU A 207 2.63 -11.51 -1.50
N TRP A 208 1.90 -10.78 -2.33
CA TRP A 208 2.44 -9.99 -3.43
C TRP A 208 2.18 -8.51 -3.16
N VAL A 209 3.22 -7.69 -3.32
CA VAL A 209 3.19 -6.25 -3.00
C VAL A 209 3.48 -5.46 -4.25
N VAL A 210 2.53 -4.64 -4.69
CA VAL A 210 2.69 -3.73 -5.84
C VAL A 210 3.02 -2.33 -5.34
N VAL A 211 4.08 -1.75 -5.91
CA VAL A 211 4.54 -0.40 -5.56
C VAL A 211 4.93 0.39 -6.81
N ASP A 212 4.91 1.70 -6.70
CA ASP A 212 5.43 2.58 -7.73
C ASP A 212 6.97 2.59 -7.78
N GLY A 213 7.55 3.33 -8.74
CA GLY A 213 9.00 3.44 -8.89
C GLY A 213 9.72 4.17 -7.76
N GLY A 214 9.00 4.95 -6.96
CA GLY A 214 9.55 5.65 -5.80
C GLY A 214 9.96 4.68 -4.68
N TYR A 215 9.25 3.56 -4.57
CA TYR A 215 9.48 2.52 -3.56
C TYR A 215 10.49 1.45 -3.98
N THR A 216 10.90 1.36 -5.24
CA THR A 216 11.84 0.31 -5.73
C THR A 216 13.30 0.57 -5.32
N LYS A 217 13.53 0.85 -4.05
CA LYS A 217 14.84 1.14 -3.46
C LYS A 217 15.16 0.22 -2.28
N ALA A 218 16.44 0.06 -1.97
CA ALA A 218 16.93 -0.87 -0.96
C ALA A 218 16.25 -0.76 0.43
N PRO A 219 15.97 0.44 0.99
CA PRO A 219 15.33 0.56 2.30
C PRO A 219 13.93 -0.04 2.40
N PHE A 220 13.23 -0.17 1.26
CA PHE A 220 11.95 -0.86 1.18
C PHE A 220 12.11 -2.31 0.71
N LEU A 221 12.85 -2.53 -0.38
CA LEU A 221 12.93 -3.86 -1.02
C LEU A 221 13.51 -4.93 -0.11
N LYS A 222 14.61 -4.62 0.60
CA LYS A 222 15.27 -5.61 1.46
C LYS A 222 14.38 -6.12 2.59
N PRO A 223 13.77 -5.26 3.44
CA PRO A 223 12.88 -5.71 4.50
C PRO A 223 11.63 -6.42 3.95
N ALA A 224 11.01 -5.91 2.89
CA ALA A 224 9.81 -6.50 2.31
C ALA A 224 10.07 -7.93 1.80
N ILE A 225 11.20 -8.15 1.12
CA ILE A 225 11.60 -9.48 0.65
C ILE A 225 11.97 -10.38 1.83
N ALA A 226 12.68 -9.87 2.83
CA ALA A 226 13.02 -10.62 4.05
C ALA A 226 11.77 -11.07 4.83
N ALA A 227 10.68 -10.27 4.78
CA ALA A 227 9.38 -10.64 5.32
C ALA A 227 8.63 -11.71 4.49
N GLY A 228 9.21 -12.18 3.38
CA GLY A 228 8.63 -13.21 2.51
C GLY A 228 7.67 -12.68 1.44
N ALA A 229 7.64 -11.36 1.21
CA ALA A 229 6.79 -10.78 0.17
C ALA A 229 7.45 -10.86 -1.22
N THR A 230 6.66 -11.15 -2.25
CA THR A 230 7.04 -10.95 -3.64
C THR A 230 6.71 -9.51 -4.05
N VAL A 231 7.73 -8.71 -4.33
CA VAL A 231 7.54 -7.29 -4.67
C VAL A 231 7.47 -7.09 -6.17
N ILE A 232 6.44 -6.39 -6.62
CA ILE A 232 6.24 -5.93 -7.99
C ILE A 232 6.37 -4.41 -8.00
N GLY A 233 7.34 -3.89 -8.72
CA GLY A 233 7.56 -2.45 -8.76
C GLY A 233 8.06 -1.95 -10.10
N ARG A 234 7.83 -0.68 -10.36
CA ARG A 234 8.30 -0.02 -11.57
C ARG A 234 9.78 0.33 -11.45
N LEU A 235 10.59 -0.12 -12.40
CA LEU A 235 12.00 0.30 -12.50
C LEU A 235 12.15 1.55 -13.37
N ARG A 236 13.11 2.38 -13.02
CA ARG A 236 13.55 3.48 -13.85
C ARG A 236 14.30 2.94 -15.08
N LYS A 237 14.23 3.66 -16.20
CA LYS A 237 14.92 3.27 -17.45
C LYS A 237 16.44 3.18 -17.32
N ASP A 238 17.00 3.91 -16.35
CA ASP A 238 18.43 3.99 -16.01
C ASP A 238 18.85 3.07 -14.87
N ALA A 239 17.95 2.17 -14.42
CA ALA A 239 18.24 1.24 -13.33
C ALA A 239 19.54 0.45 -13.57
N ALA A 240 20.38 0.37 -12.54
CA ALA A 240 21.67 -0.30 -12.58
C ALA A 240 21.49 -1.83 -12.53
N LEU A 241 21.07 -2.41 -13.65
CA LEU A 241 20.93 -3.85 -13.82
C LEU A 241 22.21 -4.45 -14.36
N ARG A 242 22.52 -5.68 -13.92
CA ARG A 242 23.65 -6.47 -14.44
C ARG A 242 23.15 -7.84 -14.88
N ASP A 243 23.95 -8.49 -15.75
CA ASP A 243 23.71 -9.89 -16.12
C ASP A 243 23.83 -10.81 -14.90
N LEU A 244 23.47 -12.07 -15.11
CA LEU A 244 23.65 -13.09 -14.08
C LEU A 244 25.15 -13.41 -13.93
N PRO A 245 25.65 -13.73 -12.73
CA PRO A 245 26.98 -14.24 -12.57
C PRO A 245 27.13 -15.56 -13.35
N ARG A 246 28.20 -15.70 -14.12
CA ARG A 246 28.44 -16.92 -14.88
C ARG A 246 28.66 -18.09 -13.93
N PRO A 247 27.97 -19.23 -14.14
CA PRO A 247 28.26 -20.44 -13.38
C PRO A 247 29.69 -20.90 -13.66
N LEU A 248 30.29 -21.57 -12.70
CA LEU A 248 31.60 -22.22 -12.91
C LEU A 248 31.44 -23.31 -13.97
N ARG A 249 32.39 -23.39 -14.88
CA ARG A 249 32.44 -24.49 -15.85
C ARG A 249 32.81 -25.80 -15.13
N ARG A 250 32.33 -26.92 -15.63
CA ARG A 250 32.69 -28.26 -15.12
C ARG A 250 34.20 -28.40 -15.06
N GLY A 251 34.76 -28.78 -13.91
CA GLY A 251 36.21 -28.87 -13.67
C GLY A 251 36.91 -27.56 -13.29
N GLN A 252 36.25 -26.42 -13.35
CA GLN A 252 36.83 -25.14 -12.95
C GLN A 252 36.83 -25.02 -11.41
N ARG A 253 37.99 -24.86 -10.79
CA ARG A 253 38.14 -24.62 -9.37
C ARG A 253 37.60 -23.20 -9.00
N ARG A 254 36.94 -23.11 -7.89
CA ARG A 254 36.50 -21.85 -7.33
C ARG A 254 37.70 -20.99 -6.95
N GLY A 255 37.76 -19.74 -7.44
CA GLY A 255 38.78 -18.79 -6.98
C GLY A 255 38.60 -18.45 -5.50
N ARG A 256 39.68 -17.93 -4.86
CA ARG A 256 39.62 -17.43 -3.49
C ARG A 256 38.62 -16.23 -3.41
N GLY A 257 37.88 -16.13 -2.30
CA GLY A 257 37.01 -15.03 -1.98
C GLY A 257 35.51 -15.34 -2.12
N ARG A 258 34.67 -14.35 -1.79
CA ARG A 258 33.21 -14.46 -1.84
C ARG A 258 32.71 -14.62 -3.29
N PRO A 259 31.80 -15.56 -3.56
CA PRO A 259 31.19 -15.69 -4.89
C PRO A 259 30.56 -14.38 -5.36
N ARG A 260 30.69 -14.07 -6.64
CA ARG A 260 30.07 -12.88 -7.22
C ARG A 260 28.56 -13.00 -7.18
N THR A 261 27.89 -12.02 -6.59
CA THR A 261 26.43 -11.90 -6.58
C THR A 261 25.90 -11.27 -7.88
N TYR A 262 26.73 -10.43 -8.51
CA TYR A 262 26.35 -9.67 -9.71
C TYR A 262 27.22 -10.09 -10.89
N GLY A 263 26.64 -10.11 -12.08
CA GLY A 263 27.38 -10.31 -13.32
C GLY A 263 28.29 -9.13 -13.68
N LYS A 264 29.16 -9.33 -14.65
CA LYS A 264 30.14 -8.31 -15.06
C LYS A 264 29.51 -7.20 -15.89
N ASN A 265 28.57 -7.56 -16.78
CA ASN A 265 28.06 -6.63 -17.78
C ASN A 265 26.83 -5.89 -17.29
N ARG A 266 26.78 -4.58 -17.55
CA ARG A 266 25.62 -3.75 -17.29
C ARG A 266 24.56 -3.96 -18.37
N ILE A 267 23.29 -4.09 -17.97
CA ILE A 267 22.15 -4.23 -18.88
C ILE A 267 21.50 -2.86 -19.06
N SER A 268 21.48 -2.37 -20.29
CA SER A 268 20.70 -1.20 -20.67
C SER A 268 19.28 -1.63 -21.05
N LEU A 269 18.28 -1.14 -20.32
CA LEU A 269 16.88 -1.40 -20.60
C LEU A 269 16.45 -0.81 -21.95
N ALA A 270 17.01 0.33 -22.35
CA ALA A 270 16.74 0.96 -23.65
C ALA A 270 17.24 0.08 -24.81
N LYS A 271 18.50 -0.39 -24.74
CA LYS A 271 19.04 -1.28 -25.76
C LYS A 271 18.25 -2.60 -25.84
N ARG A 272 17.93 -3.22 -24.70
CA ARG A 272 17.12 -4.45 -24.66
C ARG A 272 15.73 -4.27 -25.26
N ALA A 273 15.16 -3.11 -25.14
CA ALA A 273 13.89 -2.77 -25.75
C ALA A 273 13.91 -2.75 -27.27
N GLY A 274 15.02 -2.36 -27.88
CA GLY A 274 15.22 -2.35 -29.32
C GLY A 274 15.37 -3.73 -29.95
N HIS A 275 15.74 -4.76 -29.16
CA HIS A 275 15.90 -6.11 -29.69
C HIS A 275 14.56 -6.69 -30.15
N ARG A 276 14.49 -7.16 -31.39
CA ARG A 276 13.25 -7.69 -32.01
C ARG A 276 12.81 -9.05 -31.43
N GLN A 277 13.75 -9.87 -30.97
CA GLN A 277 13.46 -11.23 -30.46
C GLN A 277 12.96 -11.25 -29.01
N GLY A 278 12.23 -12.30 -28.65
CA GLY A 278 11.78 -12.62 -27.30
C GLY A 278 10.55 -11.83 -26.81
N TRP A 279 9.80 -11.21 -27.71
CA TRP A 279 8.52 -10.60 -27.40
C TRP A 279 7.41 -11.66 -27.44
N GLN A 280 6.55 -11.61 -26.41
CA GLN A 280 5.36 -12.46 -26.26
C GLN A 280 4.14 -11.56 -26.24
N THR A 281 3.04 -12.06 -26.78
CA THR A 281 1.77 -11.34 -26.81
C THR A 281 0.77 -12.03 -25.89
N VAL A 282 0.01 -11.24 -25.11
CA VAL A 282 -1.02 -11.72 -24.21
C VAL A 282 -2.25 -10.81 -24.33
N GLU A 283 -3.41 -11.41 -24.31
CA GLU A 283 -4.66 -10.68 -24.13
C GLU A 283 -4.95 -10.52 -22.64
N CYS A 284 -5.28 -9.31 -22.23
CA CYS A 284 -5.62 -9.02 -20.86
C CYS A 284 -6.72 -7.93 -20.78
N THR A 285 -7.49 -7.96 -19.71
CA THR A 285 -8.47 -6.91 -19.44
C THR A 285 -7.79 -5.75 -18.72
N ALA A 286 -7.79 -4.57 -19.32
CA ALA A 286 -7.32 -3.34 -18.71
C ALA A 286 -8.39 -2.24 -18.83
N TYR A 287 -8.72 -1.59 -17.73
CA TYR A 287 -9.77 -0.55 -17.68
C TYR A 287 -11.12 -1.00 -18.29
N GLY A 288 -11.53 -2.25 -17.99
CA GLY A 288 -12.78 -2.81 -18.49
C GLY A 288 -12.79 -3.22 -19.98
N LYS A 289 -11.67 -3.09 -20.68
CA LYS A 289 -11.52 -3.44 -22.11
C LYS A 289 -10.52 -4.58 -22.29
N THR A 290 -10.80 -5.52 -23.17
CA THR A 290 -9.81 -6.51 -23.61
C THR A 290 -8.79 -5.81 -24.50
N VAL A 291 -7.52 -5.89 -24.09
CA VAL A 291 -6.41 -5.29 -24.82
C VAL A 291 -5.29 -6.33 -25.04
N THR A 292 -4.72 -6.28 -26.22
CA THR A 292 -3.56 -7.11 -26.55
C THR A 292 -2.29 -6.39 -26.13
N LYS A 293 -1.54 -6.97 -25.19
CA LYS A 293 -0.26 -6.43 -24.75
C LYS A 293 0.89 -7.31 -25.18
N THR A 294 1.93 -6.67 -25.69
CA THR A 294 3.18 -7.35 -26.02
C THR A 294 4.20 -7.09 -24.92
N TYR A 295 4.79 -8.13 -24.38
CA TYR A 295 5.76 -8.02 -23.31
C TYR A 295 6.99 -8.90 -23.54
N LYS A 296 8.06 -8.58 -22.83
CA LYS A 296 9.32 -9.32 -22.82
C LYS A 296 9.83 -9.45 -21.41
N THR A 297 10.29 -10.63 -21.02
CA THR A 297 10.88 -10.85 -19.69
C THR A 297 12.31 -11.38 -19.78
N PHE A 298 13.11 -11.05 -18.78
CA PHE A 298 14.45 -11.62 -18.61
C PHE A 298 14.89 -11.53 -17.14
N LEU A 299 15.89 -12.32 -16.77
CA LEU A 299 16.49 -12.27 -15.44
C LEU A 299 17.67 -11.30 -15.45
N ALA A 300 17.82 -10.56 -14.38
CA ALA A 300 18.93 -9.65 -14.12
C ALA A 300 19.27 -9.63 -12.64
N THR A 301 20.47 -9.24 -12.30
CA THR A 301 20.83 -8.91 -10.92
C THR A 301 20.64 -7.41 -10.66
N TYR A 302 20.09 -7.07 -9.49
CA TYR A 302 19.78 -5.70 -9.10
C TYR A 302 20.30 -5.41 -7.69
N GLU A 303 21.16 -4.42 -7.58
CA GLU A 303 21.88 -4.11 -6.35
C GLU A 303 20.95 -3.74 -5.17
N PRO A 304 19.90 -2.92 -5.34
CA PRO A 304 18.97 -2.61 -4.26
C PRO A 304 18.27 -3.81 -3.64
N VAL A 305 18.11 -4.91 -4.39
CA VAL A 305 17.58 -6.19 -3.90
C VAL A 305 18.68 -7.06 -3.29
N GLY A 306 19.90 -6.94 -3.80
CA GLY A 306 21.01 -7.81 -3.42
C GLY A 306 20.99 -9.17 -4.10
N GLY A 307 20.25 -9.31 -5.20
CA GLY A 307 20.05 -10.61 -5.86
C GLY A 307 19.45 -10.52 -7.25
N VAL A 308 18.92 -11.67 -7.71
CA VAL A 308 18.30 -11.84 -9.02
C VAL A 308 16.86 -11.32 -8.99
N ILE A 309 16.48 -10.61 -10.03
CA ILE A 309 15.10 -10.17 -10.28
C ILE A 309 14.65 -10.60 -11.67
N ARG A 310 13.34 -10.75 -11.85
CA ARG A 310 12.72 -10.87 -13.17
C ARG A 310 12.29 -9.47 -13.64
N VAL A 311 12.78 -9.05 -14.78
CA VAL A 311 12.45 -7.76 -15.38
C VAL A 311 11.46 -7.99 -16.51
N GLY A 312 10.32 -7.30 -16.47
CA GLY A 312 9.31 -7.29 -17.52
C GLY A 312 9.27 -5.92 -18.20
N ARG A 313 9.07 -5.92 -19.52
CA ARG A 313 8.79 -4.72 -20.29
C ARG A 313 7.57 -4.95 -21.18
N GLY A 314 6.60 -4.06 -21.08
CA GLY A 314 5.44 -4.03 -21.96
C GLY A 314 5.62 -3.03 -23.11
N ARG A 315 4.99 -3.30 -24.24
CA ARG A 315 4.69 -2.33 -25.30
C ARG A 315 3.17 -2.20 -25.39
N ASP A 316 2.66 -0.99 -25.23
CA ASP A 316 1.28 -0.71 -25.58
C ASP A 316 1.23 -0.49 -27.09
N ARG A 317 0.54 -1.35 -27.83
CA ARG A 317 0.07 -1.03 -29.17
C ARG A 317 -1.33 -0.45 -28.98
N PRO A 318 -1.55 0.85 -29.27
CA PRO A 318 -2.91 1.34 -29.38
C PRO A 318 -3.57 0.63 -30.55
N CYS A 319 -4.71 0.01 -30.33
CA CYS A 319 -5.56 -0.49 -31.39
C CYS A 319 -6.01 0.72 -32.23
N GLY A 320 -5.46 0.86 -33.46
CA GLY A 320 -6.05 1.68 -34.50
C GLY A 320 -5.75 3.17 -34.56
N ARG A 321 -4.53 3.68 -34.19
CA ARG A 321 -4.05 5.02 -34.61
C ARG A 321 -2.53 5.03 -34.89
N PRO A 322 -2.05 5.85 -35.84
CA PRO A 322 -0.65 5.92 -36.19
C PRO A 322 0.21 6.53 -35.07
N PRO A 323 1.53 6.32 -35.09
CA PRO A 323 2.41 6.58 -33.95
C PRO A 323 2.68 8.09 -33.80
N ALA A 324 1.96 8.72 -32.90
CA ALA A 324 2.38 10.00 -32.34
C ALA A 324 2.73 9.78 -30.85
N GLN A 325 4.00 10.03 -30.53
CA GLN A 325 4.61 10.03 -29.21
C GLN A 325 4.73 8.66 -28.49
N ILE A 326 5.98 8.18 -28.44
CA ILE A 326 6.44 7.11 -27.58
C ILE A 326 6.32 7.57 -26.11
N ARG A 327 5.17 7.35 -25.48
CA ARG A 327 5.10 7.34 -24.02
C ARG A 327 5.78 6.05 -23.57
N THR A 328 6.94 6.20 -22.96
CA THR A 328 7.67 5.09 -22.32
C THR A 328 6.80 4.53 -21.21
N SER A 329 6.02 3.51 -21.53
CA SER A 329 5.29 2.72 -20.53
C SER A 329 6.29 2.04 -19.59
N GLY A 330 5.96 2.06 -18.33
CA GLY A 330 6.84 1.67 -17.25
C GLY A 330 7.35 0.22 -17.35
N ILE A 331 8.56 0.05 -16.86
CA ILE A 331 9.21 -1.25 -16.70
C ILE A 331 8.73 -1.81 -15.36
N THR A 332 8.11 -2.99 -15.39
CA THR A 332 7.70 -3.71 -14.19
C THR A 332 8.80 -4.70 -13.83
N ALA A 333 9.34 -4.60 -12.62
CA ALA A 333 10.26 -5.58 -12.09
C ALA A 333 9.53 -6.48 -11.10
N TYR A 334 9.73 -7.76 -11.23
CA TYR A 334 9.25 -8.76 -10.29
C TYR A 334 10.44 -9.22 -9.46
N GLY A 335 10.44 -8.91 -8.18
CA GLY A 335 11.40 -9.47 -7.24
C GLY A 335 10.83 -10.78 -6.70
N SER A 336 11.42 -11.90 -7.06
CA SER A 336 11.18 -13.17 -6.41
C SER A 336 12.46 -13.64 -5.74
N TYR A 337 12.41 -13.92 -4.45
CA TYR A 337 13.40 -14.77 -3.84
C TYR A 337 13.16 -16.18 -4.37
N PHE A 338 14.19 -16.70 -5.07
CA PHE A 338 14.20 -18.10 -5.47
C PHE A 338 14.23 -18.98 -4.23
N GLY A 339 13.10 -19.48 -3.87
CA GLY A 339 12.88 -20.55 -2.93
C GLY A 339 11.66 -21.38 -3.29
N CYS A 340 11.12 -21.28 -4.47
CA CYS A 340 10.12 -22.20 -4.98
C CYS A 340 9.78 -21.85 -6.43
N LEU A 341 10.51 -22.45 -7.35
CA LEU A 341 10.02 -22.91 -8.64
C LEU A 341 10.77 -24.19 -8.94
N ALA A 342 10.26 -25.28 -8.39
CA ALA A 342 10.32 -26.56 -9.07
C ALA A 342 9.12 -26.61 -10.00
#